data_b368cd99b2e71e3502d6d0cbd4339123
#
_entry.id   b368cd99b2e71e3502d6d0cbd4339123
#
_cell.length_a   1.000
_cell.length_b   1.000
_cell.length_c   1.000
_cell.angle_alpha   90.00
_cell.angle_beta   90.00
_cell.angle_gamma   90.00
#
_symmetry.space_group_name_H-M   'P 1'
#
loop_
_entity.id
_entity.type
_entity.pdbx_description
1 polymer ?
#
loop_
_entity_poly.entity_id
_entity_poly.type
_entity_poly.pdbx_seq_one_letter_code
_entity_poly.pdbx_strand_id
1 'polypeptide(L)'
;MTERKFEPGDLPQVMAVYHDAVHTLAAPFYAKEQLDSWAPPDAKMDRWKERLAPLQTILTEHEGLVAGFASYNTAGHLDLLFVDPRFARRGVATRLCSWVEN
;
A
#
# COMPACT_ATOMS: atom_id res chain seq x y z
N MET A 1 2.61 11.00 12.65
CA MET A 1 1.92 10.10 11.71
C MET A 1 0.42 10.14 11.95
N THR A 2 -0.36 10.18 10.88
CA THR A 2 -1.80 10.30 10.95
C THR A 2 -2.44 9.32 9.97
N GLU A 3 -3.47 8.58 10.42
CA GLU A 3 -4.26 7.73 9.54
C GLU A 3 -5.43 8.51 8.97
N ARG A 4 -5.73 8.31 7.70
CA ARG A 4 -6.89 8.91 7.04
C ARG A 4 -7.38 8.03 5.90
N LYS A 5 -8.59 8.31 5.45
CA LYS A 5 -9.17 7.58 4.31
C LYS A 5 -8.49 7.98 3.00
N PHE A 6 -8.37 7.00 2.11
CA PHE A 6 -7.85 7.21 0.76
C PHE A 6 -8.76 8.15 -0.03
N GLU A 7 -8.13 9.02 -0.81
CA GLU A 7 -8.79 9.87 -1.79
C GLU A 7 -8.19 9.59 -3.17
N PRO A 8 -8.94 9.82 -4.27
CA PRO A 8 -8.44 9.48 -5.62
C PRO A 8 -7.08 10.09 -5.96
N GLY A 9 -6.78 11.28 -5.44
CA GLY A 9 -5.49 11.93 -5.66
C GLY A 9 -4.31 11.23 -5.01
N ASP A 10 -4.56 10.30 -4.10
CA ASP A 10 -3.50 9.54 -3.42
C ASP A 10 -3.01 8.35 -4.24
N LEU A 11 -3.70 7.99 -5.32
CA LEU A 11 -3.40 6.79 -6.07
C LEU A 11 -1.94 6.67 -6.55
N PRO A 12 -1.32 7.72 -7.09
CA PRO A 12 0.08 7.63 -7.50
C PRO A 12 1.00 7.24 -6.35
N GLN A 13 0.80 7.80 -5.15
CA GLN A 13 1.63 7.47 -4.00
C GLN A 13 1.36 6.06 -3.49
N VAL A 14 0.10 5.61 -3.50
CA VAL A 14 -0.25 4.22 -3.12
C VAL A 14 0.43 3.23 -4.05
N MET A 15 0.39 3.49 -5.35
CA MET A 15 1.06 2.64 -6.33
C MET A 15 2.57 2.59 -6.11
N ALA A 16 3.17 3.75 -5.79
CA ALA A 16 4.61 3.82 -5.51
C ALA A 16 4.98 3.03 -4.25
N VAL A 17 4.16 3.12 -3.20
CA VAL A 17 4.38 2.33 -1.97
C VAL A 17 4.35 0.85 -2.27
N TYR A 18 3.36 0.39 -3.03
CA TYR A 18 3.26 -1.02 -3.41
C TYR A 18 4.50 -1.47 -4.19
N HIS A 19 4.86 -0.72 -5.23
CA HIS A 19 6.02 -1.02 -6.08
C HIS A 19 7.30 -1.11 -5.22
N ASP A 20 7.56 -0.10 -4.41
CA ASP A 20 8.78 -0.03 -3.61
C ASP A 20 8.82 -1.12 -2.54
N ALA A 21 7.68 -1.43 -1.92
CA ALA A 21 7.61 -2.49 -0.93
C ALA A 21 7.92 -3.85 -1.55
N VAL A 22 7.32 -4.16 -2.70
CA VAL A 22 7.56 -5.44 -3.39
C VAL A 22 9.02 -5.55 -3.81
N HIS A 23 9.56 -4.52 -4.45
CA HIS A 23 10.93 -4.56 -4.97
C HIS A 23 12.00 -4.55 -3.87
N THR A 24 11.69 -4.00 -2.71
CA THR A 24 12.64 -3.96 -1.59
C THR A 24 12.56 -5.21 -0.73
N LEU A 25 11.35 -5.59 -0.33
CA LEU A 25 11.18 -6.69 0.64
C LEU A 25 11.33 -8.06 0.01
N ALA A 26 10.95 -8.22 -1.25
CA ALA A 26 11.04 -9.49 -1.95
C ALA A 26 12.33 -9.66 -2.74
N ALA A 27 13.11 -8.60 -2.94
CA ALA A 27 14.34 -8.64 -3.74
C ALA A 27 15.33 -9.73 -3.32
N PRO A 28 15.54 -10.02 -2.01
CA PRO A 28 16.48 -11.08 -1.63
C PRO A 28 16.05 -12.49 -2.03
N PHE A 29 14.77 -12.69 -2.36
CA PHE A 29 14.20 -14.01 -2.57
C PHE A 29 13.79 -14.30 -4.02
N TYR A 30 13.67 -13.27 -4.87
CA TYR A 30 13.12 -13.40 -6.21
C TYR A 30 13.94 -12.61 -7.23
N ALA A 31 13.95 -13.12 -8.47
CA ALA A 31 14.64 -12.43 -9.57
C ALA A 31 13.89 -11.15 -9.94
N LYS A 32 14.62 -10.19 -10.52
CA LYS A 32 14.05 -8.90 -10.92
C LYS A 32 12.86 -9.08 -11.87
N GLU A 33 12.91 -10.05 -12.77
CA GLU A 33 11.84 -10.32 -13.73
C GLU A 33 10.54 -10.72 -13.01
N GLN A 34 10.63 -11.49 -11.93
CA GLN A 34 9.46 -11.84 -11.14
C GLN A 34 8.89 -10.66 -10.39
N LEU A 35 9.77 -9.82 -9.82
CA LEU A 35 9.36 -8.61 -9.12
C LEU A 35 8.66 -7.64 -10.07
N ASP A 36 9.18 -7.49 -11.28
CA ASP A 36 8.58 -6.63 -12.30
C ASP A 36 7.22 -7.18 -12.78
N SER A 37 7.04 -8.50 -12.74
CA SER A 37 5.76 -9.12 -13.08
C SER A 37 4.68 -8.78 -12.05
N TRP A 38 5.04 -8.78 -10.75
CA TRP A 38 4.09 -8.49 -9.67
C TRP A 38 3.86 -6.99 -9.47
N ALA A 39 4.91 -6.20 -9.61
CA ALA A 39 4.88 -4.76 -9.42
C ALA A 39 5.65 -4.07 -10.54
N PRO A 40 5.06 -4.03 -11.75
CA PRO A 40 5.74 -3.44 -12.91
C PRO A 40 5.95 -1.94 -12.75
N PRO A 41 7.08 -1.40 -13.28
CA PRO A 41 7.34 0.03 -13.22
C PRO A 41 6.32 0.85 -14.03
N ASP A 42 5.66 0.24 -15.00
CA ASP A 42 4.65 0.89 -15.84
C ASP A 42 3.22 0.48 -15.47
N ALA A 43 2.98 0.20 -14.19
CA ALA A 43 1.65 -0.21 -13.70
C ALA A 43 0.57 0.77 -14.12
N LYS A 44 -0.60 0.24 -14.50
CA LYS A 44 -1.71 1.04 -15.00
C LYS A 44 -2.60 1.55 -13.86
N MET A 45 -2.79 2.86 -13.80
CA MET A 45 -3.65 3.48 -12.78
C MET A 45 -5.08 2.97 -12.86
N ASP A 46 -5.60 2.74 -14.06
CA ASP A 46 -6.98 2.26 -14.24
C ASP A 46 -7.19 0.89 -13.58
N ARG A 47 -6.21 0.00 -13.68
CA ARG A 47 -6.29 -1.31 -13.04
C ARG A 47 -6.28 -1.18 -11.52
N TRP A 48 -5.49 -0.26 -10.99
CA TRP A 48 -5.46 0.01 -9.56
C TRP A 48 -6.77 0.59 -9.06
N LYS A 49 -7.37 1.50 -9.84
CA LYS A 49 -8.69 2.04 -9.51
C LYS A 49 -9.73 0.92 -9.42
N GLU A 50 -9.73 0.01 -10.41
CA GLU A 50 -10.64 -1.13 -10.40
C GLU A 50 -10.41 -2.04 -9.20
N ARG A 51 -9.15 -2.28 -8.86
CA ARG A 51 -8.81 -3.14 -7.73
C ARG A 51 -9.24 -2.55 -6.40
N LEU A 52 -9.08 -1.26 -6.22
CA LEU A 52 -9.43 -0.59 -4.96
C LEU A 52 -10.91 -0.25 -4.84
N ALA A 53 -11.64 -0.17 -5.96
CA ALA A 53 -13.03 0.26 -5.97
C ALA A 53 -13.93 -0.49 -4.99
N PRO A 54 -13.88 -1.85 -4.89
CA PRO A 54 -14.74 -2.59 -3.95
C PRO A 54 -14.20 -2.58 -2.52
N LEU A 55 -13.02 -2.00 -2.29
CA LEU A 55 -12.36 -2.04 -0.98
C LEU A 55 -12.42 -0.67 -0.32
N GLN A 56 -12.28 -0.68 1.01
CA GLN A 56 -12.01 0.54 1.75
C GLN A 56 -10.52 0.63 1.99
N THR A 57 -9.93 1.78 1.67
CA THR A 57 -8.50 1.99 1.78
C THR A 57 -8.21 3.12 2.75
N ILE A 58 -7.27 2.89 3.65
CA ILE A 58 -6.77 3.90 4.58
C ILE A 58 -5.27 4.06 4.41
N LEU A 59 -4.78 5.24 4.74
CA LEU A 59 -3.38 5.58 4.61
C LEU A 59 -2.82 6.01 5.96
N THR A 60 -1.53 5.73 6.16
CA THR A 60 -0.75 6.44 7.19
C THR A 60 0.07 7.50 6.48
N GLU A 61 -0.07 8.73 6.91
CA GLU A 61 0.63 9.87 6.33
C GLU A 61 1.63 10.43 7.32
N HIS A 62 2.80 10.81 6.84
CA HIS A 62 3.85 11.42 7.64
C HIS A 62 4.50 12.54 6.82
N GLU A 63 4.36 13.76 7.31
CA GLU A 63 4.93 14.96 6.66
C GLU A 63 4.54 15.07 5.18
N GLY A 64 3.27 14.81 4.87
CA GLY A 64 2.75 14.92 3.51
C GLY A 64 3.03 13.72 2.62
N LEU A 65 3.72 12.69 3.13
CA LEU A 65 4.04 11.49 2.38
C LEU A 65 3.18 10.31 2.85
N VAL A 66 2.78 9.46 1.91
CA VAL A 66 2.10 8.21 2.26
C VAL A 66 3.15 7.22 2.73
N ALA A 67 3.11 6.89 4.03
CA ALA A 67 4.06 5.95 4.63
C ALA A 67 3.61 4.49 4.45
N GLY A 68 2.32 4.27 4.26
CA GLY A 68 1.78 2.93 4.06
C GLY A 68 0.28 3.00 3.80
N PHE A 69 -0.29 1.89 3.38
CA PHE A 69 -1.74 1.80 3.17
C PHE A 69 -2.26 0.40 3.47
N ALA A 70 -3.54 0.33 3.80
CA ALA A 70 -4.25 -0.93 3.99
C ALA A 70 -5.58 -0.84 3.26
N SER A 71 -5.97 -1.92 2.61
CA SER A 71 -7.27 -2.05 1.95
C SER A 71 -8.00 -3.26 2.50
N TYR A 72 -9.28 -3.11 2.81
CA TYR A 72 -10.09 -4.17 3.40
C TYR A 72 -11.47 -4.19 2.78
N ASN A 73 -12.11 -5.37 2.82
CA ASN A 73 -13.45 -5.53 2.24
C ASN A 73 -14.53 -5.14 3.25
N THR A 74 -15.79 -5.19 2.80
CA THR A 74 -16.92 -4.79 3.65
C THR A 74 -17.12 -5.68 4.88
N ALA A 75 -16.53 -6.89 4.88
CA ALA A 75 -16.56 -7.78 6.05
C ALA A 75 -15.42 -7.48 7.03
N GLY A 76 -14.58 -6.51 6.72
CA GLY A 76 -13.45 -6.14 7.57
C GLY A 76 -12.21 -7.00 7.36
N HIS A 77 -12.18 -7.82 6.32
CA HIS A 77 -11.02 -8.66 6.02
C HIS A 77 -9.98 -7.87 5.24
N LEU A 78 -8.76 -7.90 5.75
CA LEU A 78 -7.61 -7.21 5.14
C LEU A 78 -7.26 -7.88 3.81
N ASP A 79 -7.18 -7.08 2.74
CA ASP A 79 -6.81 -7.56 1.41
C ASP A 79 -5.41 -7.11 1.03
N LEU A 80 -5.06 -5.87 1.35
CA LEU A 80 -3.74 -5.31 1.06
C LEU A 80 -3.20 -4.62 2.31
N LEU A 81 -1.89 -4.77 2.54
CA LEU A 81 -1.18 -4.06 3.59
C LEU A 81 0.26 -3.87 3.14
N PHE A 82 0.64 -2.64 2.84
CA PHE A 82 1.98 -2.33 2.37
C PHE A 82 2.52 -1.08 3.06
N VAL A 83 3.81 -1.12 3.39
CA VAL A 83 4.52 -0.02 4.04
C VAL A 83 5.67 0.40 3.14
N ASP A 84 5.85 1.71 2.94
CA ASP A 84 6.99 2.25 2.22
C ASP A 84 8.26 1.83 2.97
N PRO A 85 9.25 1.22 2.28
CA PRO A 85 10.47 0.77 2.95
C PRO A 85 11.19 1.85 3.76
N ARG A 86 11.06 3.12 3.39
CA ARG A 86 11.65 4.24 4.13
C ARG A 86 11.06 4.39 5.53
N PHE A 87 9.85 3.86 5.74
CA PHE A 87 9.14 3.93 7.02
C PHE A 87 9.05 2.58 7.71
N ALA A 88 9.86 1.61 7.28
CA ALA A 88 9.87 0.28 7.89
C ALA A 88 10.27 0.38 9.37
N ARG A 89 9.70 -0.50 10.19
CA ARG A 89 9.98 -0.60 11.63
C ARG A 89 9.59 0.65 12.44
N ARG A 90 8.65 1.45 11.93
CA ARG A 90 8.14 2.62 12.63
C ARG A 90 6.70 2.44 13.12
N GLY A 91 6.19 1.21 13.09
CA GLY A 91 4.86 0.91 13.57
C GLY A 91 3.74 1.25 12.60
N VAL A 92 4.03 1.53 11.33
CA VAL A 92 3.01 1.89 10.33
C VAL A 92 2.00 0.77 10.14
N ALA A 93 2.48 -0.47 9.97
CA ALA A 93 1.59 -1.62 9.81
C ALA A 93 0.67 -1.81 11.02
N THR A 94 1.22 -1.65 12.23
CA THR A 94 0.44 -1.74 13.47
C THR A 94 -0.65 -0.68 13.51
N ARG A 95 -0.34 0.55 13.15
CA ARG A 95 -1.32 1.64 13.12
C ARG A 95 -2.44 1.36 12.13
N LEU A 96 -2.09 0.87 10.93
CA LEU A 96 -3.07 0.54 9.90
C LEU A 96 -3.97 -0.61 10.33
N CYS A 97 -3.40 -1.68 10.88
CA CYS A 97 -4.18 -2.82 11.38
C CYS A 97 -5.10 -2.40 12.51
N SER A 98 -4.66 -1.55 13.41
CA SER A 98 -5.49 -1.04 14.50
C SER A 98 -6.70 -0.27 13.97
N TRP A 99 -6.51 0.50 12.90
CA TRP A 99 -7.63 1.21 12.26
C TRP A 99 -8.65 0.22 11.71
N VAL A 100 -8.20 -0.82 11.00
CA VAL A 100 -9.10 -1.81 10.37
C VAL A 100 -9.91 -2.58 11.42
N GLU A 101 -9.28 -2.90 12.55
CA GLU A 101 -9.92 -3.66 13.64
C GLU A 101 -10.94 -2.83 14.42
N ASN A 102 -10.88 -1.53 14.34
CA ASN A 102 -11.81 -0.63 14.99
C ASN A 102 -12.95 -0.28 14.04
#